data_672989b8d7dc503b1ec90c0ce7d77784
#
_entry.id   672989b8d7dc503b1ec90c0ce7d77784
#
_cell.length_a   1.000
_cell.length_b   1.000
_cell.length_c   1.000
_cell.angle_alpha   90.00
_cell.angle_beta   90.00
_cell.angle_gamma   90.00
#
_symmetry.space_group_name_H-M   'P 1'
#
loop_
_entity.id
_entity.type
_entity.pdbx_description
1 polymer ?
#
loop_
_entity_poly.entity_id
_entity_poly.type
_entity_poly.pdbx_seq_one_letter_code
_entity_poly.pdbx_strand_id
1 'polypeptide(L)'
;LDEESLSRNQEGIKKQLSKFLDFNSDRENKALMVNNYDWMKEYSFLGFIRDIGKHITVNYMMSKDSVKKRISSEAKEGMSFTEFSYQLVQGTDFLHLYNNHNCRLQMGGSDQWGNIVTGTELIRRKAGGEAFALTCPLITKSDGSKFGKTEAGNVWINSEKTTPYQFYQ
;
A
#
# COMPACT_ATOMS: atom_id res chain seq x y z
N LEU A 1 -3.43 17.49 2.08
CA LEU A 1 -2.04 17.57 2.55
C LEU A 1 -1.23 18.32 1.51
N ASP A 2 -0.50 19.36 1.93
CA ASP A 2 0.48 20.03 1.09
C ASP A 2 1.80 19.24 1.01
N GLU A 3 2.67 19.61 0.10
CA GLU A 3 3.94 18.91 -0.14
C GLU A 3 4.88 18.97 1.08
N GLU A 4 4.85 20.07 1.83
CA GLU A 4 5.65 20.23 3.05
C GLU A 4 5.19 19.26 4.14
N SER A 5 3.90 19.14 4.36
CA SER A 5 3.33 18.17 5.31
C SER A 5 3.61 16.73 4.91
N LEU A 6 3.56 16.43 3.60
CA LEU A 6 3.89 15.12 3.09
C LEU A 6 5.35 14.75 3.36
N SER A 7 6.28 15.65 3.04
CA SER A 7 7.71 15.48 3.28
C SER A 7 8.02 15.29 4.76
N ARG A 8 7.46 16.13 5.64
CA ARG A 8 7.63 16.02 7.09
C ARG A 8 7.12 14.68 7.64
N ASN A 9 5.96 14.22 7.15
CA ASN A 9 5.41 12.93 7.57
C ASN A 9 6.28 11.76 7.09
N GLN A 10 6.79 11.83 5.87
CA GLN A 10 7.70 10.84 5.32
C GLN A 10 9.00 10.73 6.13
N GLU A 11 9.61 11.86 6.50
CA GLU A 11 10.78 11.87 7.37
C GLU A 11 10.49 11.29 8.75
N GLY A 12 9.31 11.62 9.32
CA GLY A 12 8.86 11.07 10.60
C GLY A 12 8.73 9.55 10.57
N ILE A 13 8.15 9.00 9.50
CA ILE A 13 8.04 7.54 9.28
C ILE A 13 9.43 6.92 9.12
N LYS A 14 10.29 7.52 8.29
CA LYS A 14 11.66 7.03 8.08
C LYS A 14 12.45 6.97 9.38
N LYS A 15 12.35 8.01 10.21
CA LYS A 15 12.99 8.05 11.54
C LYS A 15 12.53 6.90 12.45
N GLN A 16 11.24 6.54 12.42
CA GLN A 16 10.75 5.41 13.19
C GLN A 16 11.23 4.07 12.64
N LEU A 17 11.17 3.89 11.32
CA LEU A 17 11.62 2.67 10.65
C LEU A 17 13.13 2.45 10.76
N SER A 18 13.94 3.51 10.87
CA SER A 18 15.39 3.43 11.04
C SER A 18 15.84 2.75 12.34
N LYS A 19 14.91 2.51 13.28
CA LYS A 19 15.17 1.70 14.47
C LYS A 19 15.25 0.19 14.15
N PHE A 20 14.67 -0.24 13.04
CA PHE A 20 14.52 -1.64 12.66
C PHE A 20 15.18 -1.97 11.33
N LEU A 21 15.32 -0.97 10.45
CA LEU A 21 15.81 -1.12 9.09
C LEU A 21 17.06 -0.26 8.90
N ASP A 22 18.01 -0.80 8.18
CA ASP A 22 19.25 -0.10 7.81
C ASP A 22 19.05 0.65 6.49
N PHE A 23 18.95 1.97 6.57
CA PHE A 23 18.85 2.86 5.40
C PHE A 23 20.18 3.48 4.98
N ASN A 24 21.22 3.41 5.81
CA ASN A 24 22.38 4.28 5.71
C ASN A 24 23.69 3.54 5.40
N SER A 25 23.75 2.22 5.53
CA SER A 25 24.98 1.48 5.24
C SER A 25 25.23 1.40 3.74
N ASP A 26 26.46 1.02 3.38
CA ASP A 26 26.86 0.76 1.99
C ASP A 26 26.51 -0.65 1.51
N ARG A 27 25.72 -1.40 2.27
CA ARG A 27 25.31 -2.77 1.91
C ARG A 27 24.36 -2.75 0.72
N GLU A 28 24.51 -3.69 -0.19
CA GLU A 28 23.62 -3.84 -1.35
C GLU A 28 22.16 -4.07 -0.97
N ASN A 29 21.92 -4.71 0.18
CA ASN A 29 20.59 -5.04 0.70
C ASN A 29 20.05 -4.03 1.71
N LYS A 30 20.58 -2.82 1.77
CA LYS A 30 20.03 -1.76 2.62
C LYS A 30 18.59 -1.44 2.24
N ALA A 31 17.82 -0.96 3.21
CA ALA A 31 16.45 -0.51 2.97
C ALA A 31 16.44 0.76 2.11
N LEU A 32 15.45 0.86 1.24
CA LEU A 32 15.18 2.08 0.47
C LEU A 32 13.77 2.58 0.85
N MET A 33 13.66 3.88 1.06
CA MET A 33 12.37 4.55 1.20
C MET A 33 12.11 5.34 -0.05
N VAL A 34 11.03 5.00 -0.74
CA VAL A 34 10.63 5.63 -2.00
C VAL A 34 9.27 6.30 -1.85
N ASN A 35 9.02 7.32 -2.67
CA ASN A 35 7.75 8.03 -2.71
C ASN A 35 7.12 7.82 -4.09
N ASN A 36 5.92 7.26 -4.14
CA ASN A 36 5.24 7.03 -5.41
C ASN A 36 4.89 8.33 -6.16
N TYR A 37 4.85 9.46 -5.48
CA TYR A 37 4.69 10.76 -6.13
C TYR A 37 5.76 11.00 -7.19
N ASP A 38 6.98 10.50 -6.99
CA ASP A 38 8.11 10.73 -7.91
C ASP A 38 7.86 10.20 -9.32
N TRP A 39 7.13 9.10 -9.46
CA TRP A 39 6.76 8.53 -10.77
C TRP A 39 5.30 8.78 -11.14
N MET A 40 4.39 8.91 -10.18
CA MET A 40 2.97 9.12 -10.48
C MET A 40 2.69 10.51 -11.05
N LYS A 41 3.46 11.54 -10.64
CA LYS A 41 3.34 12.92 -11.17
C LYS A 41 3.60 13.03 -12.68
N GLU A 42 4.34 12.08 -13.25
CA GLU A 42 4.66 12.05 -14.68
C GLU A 42 3.47 11.56 -15.54
N TYR A 43 2.47 10.94 -14.93
CA TYR A 43 1.28 10.49 -15.66
C TYR A 43 0.27 11.62 -15.80
N SER A 44 -0.10 11.94 -17.05
CA SER A 44 -1.39 12.62 -17.27
C SER A 44 -2.53 11.63 -17.06
N PHE A 45 -3.73 12.14 -16.74
CA PHE A 45 -4.91 11.29 -16.56
C PHE A 45 -5.18 10.39 -17.78
N LEU A 46 -5.15 10.96 -18.98
CA LEU A 46 -5.34 10.18 -20.21
C LEU A 46 -4.21 9.20 -20.47
N GLY A 47 -2.97 9.59 -20.15
CA GLY A 47 -1.80 8.72 -20.22
C GLY A 47 -1.95 7.51 -19.30
N PHE A 48 -2.36 7.72 -18.07
CA PHE A 48 -2.57 6.65 -17.10
C PHE A 48 -3.65 5.66 -17.57
N ILE A 49 -4.80 6.15 -18.04
CA ILE A 49 -5.86 5.29 -18.57
C ILE A 49 -5.38 4.49 -19.78
N ARG A 50 -4.66 5.12 -20.70
CA ARG A 50 -4.14 4.49 -21.91
C ARG A 50 -3.07 3.43 -21.58
N ASP A 51 -2.14 3.76 -20.71
CA ASP A 51 -0.92 2.96 -20.53
C ASP A 51 -1.04 1.90 -19.43
N ILE A 52 -1.94 2.13 -18.46
CA ILE A 52 -2.21 1.24 -17.33
C ILE A 52 -3.61 0.66 -17.42
N GLY A 53 -4.64 1.50 -17.55
CA GLY A 53 -6.05 1.10 -17.48
C GLY A 53 -6.42 0.01 -18.48
N LYS A 54 -5.90 0.06 -19.71
CA LYS A 54 -6.18 -0.94 -20.75
C LYS A 54 -5.75 -2.38 -20.38
N HIS A 55 -4.83 -2.55 -19.44
CA HIS A 55 -4.32 -3.87 -19.08
C HIS A 55 -5.16 -4.58 -18.01
N ILE A 56 -6.00 -3.84 -17.28
CA ILE A 56 -6.84 -4.37 -16.20
C ILE A 56 -8.32 -4.12 -16.54
N THR A 57 -9.09 -5.18 -16.67
CA THR A 57 -10.51 -5.06 -17.00
C THR A 57 -11.33 -4.63 -15.78
N VAL A 58 -12.44 -3.92 -16.02
CA VAL A 58 -13.40 -3.55 -14.97
C VAL A 58 -13.93 -4.80 -14.25
N ASN A 59 -14.24 -5.86 -15.01
CA ASN A 59 -14.69 -7.12 -14.41
C ASN A 59 -13.67 -7.72 -13.42
N TYR A 60 -12.38 -7.65 -13.77
CA TYR A 60 -11.31 -8.08 -12.85
C TYR A 60 -11.29 -7.21 -11.58
N MET A 61 -11.40 -5.90 -11.72
CA MET A 61 -11.44 -4.98 -10.56
C MET A 61 -12.65 -5.25 -9.67
N MET A 62 -13.82 -5.44 -10.29
CA MET A 62 -15.08 -5.74 -9.59
C MET A 62 -15.09 -7.13 -8.93
N SER A 63 -14.29 -8.06 -9.38
CA SER A 63 -14.22 -9.42 -8.80
C SER A 63 -13.59 -9.47 -7.40
N LYS A 64 -12.91 -8.39 -6.97
CA LYS A 64 -12.28 -8.32 -5.65
C LYS A 64 -13.32 -8.28 -4.54
N ASP A 65 -13.09 -9.05 -3.46
CA ASP A 65 -14.05 -9.13 -2.35
C ASP A 65 -14.29 -7.78 -1.65
N SER A 66 -13.24 -6.95 -1.55
CA SER A 66 -13.34 -5.60 -1.02
C SER A 66 -14.25 -4.70 -1.87
N VAL A 67 -14.22 -4.86 -3.19
CA VAL A 67 -15.07 -4.12 -4.13
C VAL A 67 -16.49 -4.67 -4.09
N LYS A 68 -16.67 -6.01 -4.22
CA LYS A 68 -17.99 -6.65 -4.18
C LYS A 68 -18.81 -6.23 -2.97
N LYS A 69 -18.19 -6.21 -1.79
CA LYS A 69 -18.86 -5.81 -0.53
C LYS A 69 -19.35 -4.36 -0.55
N ARG A 70 -18.70 -3.48 -1.30
CA ARG A 70 -19.02 -2.04 -1.36
C ARG A 70 -19.99 -1.67 -2.47
N ILE A 71 -20.08 -2.48 -3.53
CA ILE A 71 -21.00 -2.26 -4.66
C ILE A 71 -22.26 -3.14 -4.59
N SER A 72 -22.38 -4.02 -3.59
CA SER A 72 -23.59 -4.82 -3.39
C SER A 72 -24.77 -3.94 -3.01
N SER A 73 -25.98 -4.38 -3.31
CA SER A 73 -27.23 -3.68 -2.95
C SER A 73 -27.43 -3.51 -1.43
N GLU A 74 -26.69 -4.27 -0.62
CA GLU A 74 -26.72 -4.19 0.84
C GLU A 74 -25.71 -3.19 1.43
N ALA A 75 -24.85 -2.61 0.59
CA ALA A 75 -23.87 -1.64 1.05
C ALA A 75 -24.56 -0.32 1.44
N LYS A 76 -24.31 0.13 2.67
CA LYS A 76 -24.87 1.41 3.19
C LYS A 76 -24.32 2.62 2.45
N GLU A 77 -23.09 2.52 1.96
CA GLU A 77 -22.39 3.59 1.23
C GLU A 77 -21.78 2.99 -0.03
N GLY A 78 -21.90 3.71 -1.15
CA GLY A 78 -21.27 3.35 -2.42
C GLY A 78 -19.74 3.47 -2.35
N MET A 79 -19.07 3.01 -3.41
CA MET A 79 -17.63 3.15 -3.58
C MET A 79 -17.33 4.36 -4.48
N SER A 80 -16.47 5.26 -4.05
CA SER A 80 -16.02 6.38 -4.87
C SER A 80 -15.11 5.90 -6.02
N PHE A 81 -15.00 6.71 -7.07
CA PHE A 81 -14.06 6.44 -8.16
C PHE A 81 -12.60 6.36 -7.65
N THR A 82 -12.24 7.21 -6.67
CA THR A 82 -10.93 7.20 -6.03
C THR A 82 -10.65 5.85 -5.37
N GLU A 83 -11.58 5.34 -4.56
CA GLU A 83 -11.43 4.03 -3.91
C GLU A 83 -11.36 2.89 -4.93
N PHE A 84 -12.19 2.94 -5.97
CA PHE A 84 -12.20 1.94 -7.02
C PHE A 84 -10.90 1.91 -7.82
N SER A 85 -10.37 3.08 -8.17
CA SER A 85 -9.13 3.21 -8.95
C SER A 85 -7.86 2.99 -8.14
N TYR A 86 -7.92 3.05 -6.80
CA TYR A 86 -6.76 2.91 -5.92
C TYR A 86 -5.96 1.63 -6.19
N GLN A 87 -6.65 0.52 -6.50
CA GLN A 87 -5.99 -0.74 -6.86
C GLN A 87 -5.10 -0.62 -8.11
N LEU A 88 -5.46 0.26 -9.07
CA LEU A 88 -4.62 0.52 -10.25
C LEU A 88 -3.40 1.37 -9.88
N VAL A 89 -3.57 2.35 -9.00
CA VAL A 89 -2.47 3.20 -8.54
C VAL A 89 -1.43 2.34 -7.82
N GLN A 90 -1.84 1.56 -6.81
CA GLN A 90 -0.92 0.67 -6.09
C GLN A 90 -0.34 -0.43 -7.00
N GLY A 91 -1.11 -0.93 -7.94
CA GLY A 91 -0.61 -1.89 -8.95
C GLY A 91 0.47 -1.28 -9.84
N THR A 92 0.33 0.01 -10.18
CA THR A 92 1.33 0.75 -10.96
C THR A 92 2.60 0.99 -10.14
N ASP A 93 2.49 1.25 -8.84
CA ASP A 93 3.64 1.34 -7.95
C ASP A 93 4.45 0.04 -7.94
N PHE A 94 3.76 -1.10 -7.83
CA PHE A 94 4.44 -2.39 -7.86
C PHE A 94 5.10 -2.67 -9.23
N LEU A 95 4.44 -2.34 -10.32
CA LEU A 95 5.03 -2.43 -11.66
C LEU A 95 6.27 -1.53 -11.80
N HIS A 96 6.22 -0.31 -11.28
CA HIS A 96 7.36 0.62 -11.28
C HIS A 96 8.54 0.04 -10.49
N LEU A 97 8.29 -0.44 -9.28
CA LEU A 97 9.31 -1.04 -8.42
C LEU A 97 9.88 -2.34 -9.03
N TYR A 98 9.04 -3.12 -9.70
CA TYR A 98 9.46 -4.31 -10.45
C TYR A 98 10.45 -3.95 -11.55
N ASN A 99 10.14 -2.94 -12.36
CA ASN A 99 10.96 -2.56 -13.52
C ASN A 99 12.24 -1.83 -13.12
N ASN A 100 12.21 -0.98 -12.09
CA ASN A 100 13.29 -0.07 -11.77
C ASN A 100 14.11 -0.48 -10.54
N HIS A 101 13.56 -1.32 -9.66
CA HIS A 101 14.21 -1.75 -8.41
C HIS A 101 14.29 -3.27 -8.26
N ASN A 102 13.97 -4.03 -9.33
CA ASN A 102 13.93 -5.50 -9.29
C ASN A 102 13.07 -6.06 -8.13
N CYS A 103 12.03 -5.33 -7.72
CA CYS A 103 11.13 -5.74 -6.65
C CYS A 103 10.22 -6.87 -7.13
N ARG A 104 10.33 -8.05 -6.53
CA ARG A 104 9.60 -9.26 -6.94
C ARG A 104 8.49 -9.66 -5.98
N LEU A 105 8.50 -9.15 -4.76
CA LEU A 105 7.54 -9.49 -3.72
C LEU A 105 6.96 -8.21 -3.12
N GLN A 106 5.62 -8.11 -3.08
CA GLN A 106 4.93 -7.10 -2.28
C GLN A 106 4.24 -7.75 -1.09
N MET A 107 4.41 -7.15 0.09
CA MET A 107 3.84 -7.64 1.35
C MET A 107 2.90 -6.61 1.96
N GLY A 108 1.90 -7.09 2.72
CA GLY A 108 0.97 -6.20 3.42
C GLY A 108 0.04 -6.93 4.38
N GLY A 109 -0.90 -6.21 4.96
CA GLY A 109 -2.01 -6.81 5.70
C GLY A 109 -3.01 -7.50 4.75
N SER A 110 -3.83 -8.40 5.27
CA SER A 110 -4.82 -9.15 4.47
C SER A 110 -5.84 -8.25 3.76
N ASP A 111 -6.06 -7.04 4.26
CA ASP A 111 -6.90 -6.02 3.62
C ASP A 111 -6.28 -5.47 2.32
N GLN A 112 -4.96 -5.61 2.12
CA GLN A 112 -4.22 -5.16 0.93
C GLN A 112 -4.18 -6.20 -0.20
N TRP A 113 -4.67 -7.42 0.04
CA TRP A 113 -4.59 -8.52 -0.94
C TRP A 113 -5.06 -8.11 -2.32
N GLY A 114 -6.26 -7.50 -2.43
CA GLY A 114 -6.84 -7.08 -3.71
C GLY A 114 -5.97 -6.10 -4.49
N ASN A 115 -5.34 -5.16 -3.80
CA ASN A 115 -4.45 -4.17 -4.42
C ASN A 115 -3.12 -4.82 -4.85
N ILE A 116 -2.52 -5.64 -4.00
CA ILE A 116 -1.24 -6.29 -4.27
C ILE A 116 -1.34 -7.24 -5.49
N VAL A 117 -2.37 -8.08 -5.55
CA VAL A 117 -2.55 -8.99 -6.69
C VAL A 117 -2.93 -8.27 -7.98
N THR A 118 -3.47 -7.06 -7.91
CA THR A 118 -3.64 -6.21 -9.10
C THR A 118 -2.29 -5.81 -9.66
N GLY A 119 -1.30 -5.55 -8.81
CA GLY A 119 0.08 -5.30 -9.21
C GLY A 119 0.75 -6.52 -9.86
N THR A 120 0.61 -7.71 -9.28
CA THR A 120 1.15 -8.95 -9.90
C THR A 120 0.54 -9.20 -11.27
N GLU A 121 -0.78 -8.98 -11.42
CA GLU A 121 -1.47 -9.15 -12.69
C GLU A 121 -1.03 -8.10 -13.73
N LEU A 122 -0.83 -6.85 -13.30
CA LEU A 122 -0.34 -5.79 -14.16
C LEU A 122 1.10 -6.08 -14.65
N ILE A 123 1.98 -6.56 -13.78
CA ILE A 123 3.33 -7.00 -14.13
C ILE A 123 3.26 -8.12 -15.17
N ARG A 124 2.43 -9.13 -14.94
CA ARG A 124 2.24 -10.24 -15.87
C ARG A 124 1.76 -9.77 -17.25
N ARG A 125 0.76 -8.89 -17.29
CA ARG A 125 0.14 -8.45 -18.57
C ARG A 125 0.98 -7.43 -19.32
N LYS A 126 1.62 -6.51 -18.62
CA LYS A 126 2.34 -5.39 -19.25
C LYS A 126 3.82 -5.66 -19.42
N ALA A 127 4.48 -6.29 -18.45
CA ALA A 127 5.90 -6.57 -18.46
C ALA A 127 6.24 -8.02 -18.87
N GLY A 128 5.24 -8.90 -18.97
CA GLY A 128 5.47 -10.33 -19.25
C GLY A 128 6.25 -11.05 -18.15
N GLY A 129 6.30 -10.47 -16.95
CA GLY A 129 7.09 -10.95 -15.84
C GLY A 129 6.28 -11.66 -14.75
N GLU A 130 6.97 -12.10 -13.72
CA GLU A 130 6.39 -12.78 -12.57
C GLU A 130 6.76 -12.01 -11.28
N ALA A 131 5.75 -11.79 -10.42
CA ALA A 131 5.91 -11.19 -9.11
C ALA A 131 4.93 -11.82 -8.11
N PHE A 132 5.25 -11.70 -6.84
CA PHE A 132 4.59 -12.44 -5.77
C PHE A 132 3.89 -11.49 -4.78
N ALA A 133 2.81 -11.98 -4.19
CA ALA A 133 2.03 -11.30 -3.16
C ALA A 133 2.06 -12.13 -1.88
N LEU A 134 2.32 -11.47 -0.75
CA LEU A 134 2.24 -12.09 0.57
C LEU A 134 1.44 -11.20 1.51
N THR A 135 0.45 -11.75 2.19
CA THR A 135 -0.30 -11.00 3.21
C THR A 135 -0.32 -11.73 4.54
N CYS A 136 -0.27 -10.93 5.61
CA CYS A 136 -0.45 -11.40 6.97
C CYS A 136 -1.85 -11.04 7.49
N PRO A 137 -2.45 -11.84 8.39
CA PRO A 137 -3.65 -11.45 9.09
C PRO A 137 -3.50 -10.09 9.77
N LEU A 138 -4.57 -9.30 9.80
CA LEU A 138 -4.55 -8.03 10.52
C LEU A 138 -4.41 -8.28 12.02
N ILE A 139 -3.60 -7.46 12.68
CA ILE A 139 -3.51 -7.43 14.13
C ILE A 139 -4.84 -6.88 14.67
N THR A 140 -5.46 -7.61 15.56
CA THR A 140 -6.70 -7.22 16.25
C THR A 140 -6.45 -7.06 17.73
N LYS A 141 -7.25 -6.24 18.41
CA LYS A 141 -7.29 -6.18 19.86
C LYS A 141 -7.92 -7.45 20.42
N SER A 142 -7.81 -7.66 21.73
CA SER A 142 -8.42 -8.81 22.42
C SER A 142 -9.94 -8.90 22.26
N ASP A 143 -10.61 -7.78 22.01
CA ASP A 143 -12.05 -7.68 21.73
C ASP A 143 -12.41 -7.94 20.24
N GLY A 144 -11.43 -8.27 19.39
CA GLY A 144 -11.60 -8.51 17.95
C GLY A 144 -11.68 -7.24 17.10
N SER A 145 -11.64 -6.06 17.69
CA SER A 145 -11.62 -4.79 16.93
C SER A 145 -10.27 -4.56 16.23
N LYS A 146 -10.29 -3.80 15.12
CA LYS A 146 -9.08 -3.52 14.35
C LYS A 146 -8.12 -2.64 15.15
N PHE A 147 -6.86 -3.05 15.21
CA PHE A 147 -5.78 -2.28 15.80
C PHE A 147 -5.49 -1.02 14.96
N GLY A 148 -5.34 0.14 15.61
CA GLY A 148 -4.87 1.36 14.94
C GLY A 148 -5.91 2.30 14.32
N LYS A 149 -7.23 2.01 14.42
CA LYS A 149 -8.30 2.87 13.86
C LYS A 149 -9.13 3.64 14.89
N THR A 150 -8.74 3.65 16.16
CA THR A 150 -9.46 4.36 17.23
C THR A 150 -8.63 5.53 17.75
N GLU A 151 -9.27 6.67 18.03
CA GLU A 151 -8.62 7.82 18.65
C GLU A 151 -8.08 7.50 20.06
N ALA A 152 -8.66 6.51 20.73
CA ALA A 152 -8.21 6.02 22.04
C ALA A 152 -7.66 4.58 21.91
N GLY A 153 -6.49 4.32 22.50
CA GLY A 153 -5.91 2.98 22.62
C GLY A 153 -4.99 2.57 21.46
N ASN A 154 -4.43 3.53 20.74
CA ASN A 154 -3.33 3.25 19.82
C ASN A 154 -2.03 2.97 20.58
N VAL A 155 -1.30 1.96 20.15
CA VAL A 155 0.05 1.65 20.63
C VAL A 155 1.05 2.23 19.65
N TRP A 156 1.95 3.07 20.15
CA TRP A 156 2.91 3.80 19.32
C TRP A 156 4.31 3.21 19.49
N ILE A 157 5.06 3.10 18.40
CA ILE A 157 6.49 2.74 18.43
C ILE A 157 7.33 3.85 19.09
N ASN A 158 6.79 5.08 19.17
CA ASN A 158 7.43 6.18 19.87
C ASN A 158 7.23 6.04 21.40
N SER A 159 8.35 5.88 22.14
CA SER A 159 8.36 5.71 23.60
C SER A 159 7.81 6.90 24.39
N GLU A 160 7.79 8.10 23.81
CA GLU A 160 7.15 9.28 24.42
C GLU A 160 5.62 9.18 24.44
N LYS A 161 5.03 8.42 23.49
CA LYS A 161 3.58 8.24 23.37
C LYS A 161 3.10 6.93 23.98
N THR A 162 3.89 5.87 23.90
CA THR A 162 3.63 4.58 24.52
C THR A 162 4.92 4.09 25.13
N THR A 163 4.97 3.93 26.44
CA THR A 163 6.17 3.45 27.12
C THR A 163 6.52 2.02 26.67
N PRO A 164 7.80 1.60 26.71
CA PRO A 164 8.20 0.23 26.36
C PRO A 164 7.42 -0.84 27.16
N TYR A 165 7.10 -0.55 28.41
CA TYR A 165 6.31 -1.43 29.26
C TYR A 165 4.87 -1.58 28.73
N GLN A 166 4.22 -0.48 28.43
CA GLN A 166 2.85 -0.49 27.85
C GLN A 166 2.81 -1.13 26.45
N PHE A 167 3.89 -0.99 25.68
CA PHE A 167 4.01 -1.64 24.38
C PHE A 167 4.13 -3.16 24.50
N TYR A 168 4.79 -3.64 25.54
CA TYR A 168 5.00 -5.07 25.80
C TYR A 168 3.75 -5.77 26.37
N GLN A 169 2.93 -5.07 27.21
CA GLN A 169 1.69 -5.59 27.79
C GLN A 169 0.57 -5.79 26.76
#